data_5907e12f6c933a7dad50d666f8f3dd1c
#
_entry.id   5907e12f6c933a7dad50d666f8f3dd1c
#
_cell.length_a   1.000
_cell.length_b   1.000
_cell.length_c   1.000
_cell.angle_alpha   90.00
_cell.angle_beta   90.00
_cell.angle_gamma   90.00
#
_symmetry.space_group_name_H-M   'P 1'
#
loop_
_entity.id
_entity.type
_entity.pdbx_description
1 polymer ?
#
loop_
_entity_poly.entity_id
_entity_poly.type
_entity_poly.pdbx_seq_one_letter_code
_entity_poly.pdbx_strand_id
1 'polypeptide(L)'
;TWTTMAGALDMTIECSDGAGIAAAQALIPTANDNCDGDVTNIIEVAGAFVPGMICPQEGTYTNTWTVTDACGNVSAVYSQVITITDNTAPAWTTMAGALDATLECSDAAGIALAQAAMPVATDNCDGDVANIVEVAGAFVPGMTCPEEGTYTNTWTVTDACGNISEVYTQVITITDNTPPTWTTMAGALNATLECSDAAGIALAQAAIPVATDNCDGDVANIVEVAGAFVPG
;
A
#
# COMPACT_ATOMS: atom_id res chain seq x y z
N THR A 1 42.05 13.67 34.93
CA THR A 1 41.48 12.40 34.33
C THR A 1 39.97 12.51 34.22
N TRP A 2 39.36 11.84 33.24
CA TRP A 2 37.90 11.75 33.09
C TRP A 2 37.30 10.93 34.22
N THR A 3 36.21 11.42 34.83
CA THR A 3 35.40 10.69 35.82
C THR A 3 34.20 10.01 35.17
N THR A 4 33.73 10.55 34.03
CA THR A 4 32.78 9.87 33.15
C THR A 4 33.50 8.72 32.46
N MET A 5 32.98 7.48 32.60
CA MET A 5 33.55 6.30 31.94
C MET A 5 33.43 6.39 30.43
N ALA A 6 34.42 5.83 29.70
CA ALA A 6 34.35 5.75 28.24
C ALA A 6 33.08 4.98 27.81
N GLY A 7 32.38 5.51 26.83
CA GLY A 7 31.12 4.99 26.30
C GLY A 7 29.88 5.27 27.15
N ALA A 8 30.05 5.89 28.35
CA ALA A 8 28.89 6.18 29.22
C ALA A 8 27.91 7.23 28.65
N LEU A 9 28.35 7.99 27.66
CA LEU A 9 27.53 8.99 26.96
C LEU A 9 27.08 8.50 25.57
N ASP A 10 27.49 7.30 25.16
CA ASP A 10 27.08 6.75 23.88
C ASP A 10 25.58 6.43 23.89
N MET A 11 24.91 6.72 22.79
CA MET A 11 23.45 6.51 22.66
C MET A 11 23.11 5.99 21.26
N THR A 12 22.05 5.19 21.20
CA THR A 12 21.39 4.81 19.93
C THR A 12 20.00 5.40 19.96
N ILE A 13 19.64 6.16 18.93
CA ILE A 13 18.44 6.99 18.89
C ILE A 13 17.80 6.85 17.52
N GLU A 14 16.46 6.76 17.48
CA GLU A 14 15.70 6.77 16.26
C GLU A 14 15.83 8.10 15.51
N CYS A 15 15.96 8.06 14.19
CA CYS A 15 16.16 9.25 13.34
C CYS A 15 15.06 10.30 13.50
N SER A 16 13.83 9.89 13.81
CA SER A 16 12.70 10.78 14.04
C SER A 16 12.67 11.43 15.43
N ASP A 17 13.48 10.94 16.39
CA ASP A 17 13.55 11.52 17.75
C ASP A 17 14.55 12.69 17.80
N GLY A 18 14.21 13.80 17.14
CA GLY A 18 15.04 15.01 17.14
C GLY A 18 15.30 15.58 18.55
N ALA A 19 14.38 15.39 19.51
CA ALA A 19 14.56 15.83 20.89
C ALA A 19 15.60 14.96 21.62
N GLY A 20 15.55 13.65 21.44
CA GLY A 20 16.53 12.71 21.96
C GLY A 20 17.93 12.96 21.40
N ILE A 21 18.03 13.20 20.08
CA ILE A 21 19.30 13.55 19.42
C ILE A 21 19.89 14.83 20.02
N ALA A 22 19.09 15.89 20.17
CA ALA A 22 19.54 17.14 20.75
C ALA A 22 19.96 16.98 22.23
N ALA A 23 19.23 16.17 22.99
CA ALA A 23 19.58 15.87 24.38
C ALA A 23 20.90 15.08 24.49
N ALA A 24 21.14 14.10 23.60
CA ALA A 24 22.38 13.35 23.55
C ALA A 24 23.59 14.24 23.18
N GLN A 25 23.42 15.15 22.23
CA GLN A 25 24.44 16.11 21.82
C GLN A 25 24.75 17.14 22.92
N ALA A 26 23.84 17.41 23.85
CA ALA A 26 24.04 18.32 24.95
C ALA A 26 24.76 17.71 26.17
N LEU A 27 25.04 16.40 26.13
CA LEU A 27 25.75 15.71 27.20
C LEU A 27 27.23 16.15 27.25
N ILE A 28 27.75 16.40 28.44
CA ILE A 28 29.14 16.78 28.66
C ILE A 28 29.77 15.82 29.68
N PRO A 29 30.93 15.23 29.40
CA PRO A 29 31.63 14.38 30.37
C PRO A 29 32.18 15.21 31.54
N THR A 30 32.45 14.56 32.65
CA THR A 30 33.06 15.18 33.85
C THR A 30 34.50 14.71 34.01
N ALA A 31 35.34 15.57 34.57
CA ALA A 31 36.76 15.30 34.80
C ALA A 31 37.19 15.80 36.19
N ASN A 32 38.23 15.17 36.69
CA ASN A 32 38.84 15.54 37.99
C ASN A 32 40.38 15.55 37.85
N ASP A 33 41.01 16.47 38.49
CA ASP A 33 42.45 16.53 38.65
C ASP A 33 42.84 16.31 40.12
N ASN A 34 44.01 15.71 40.35
CA ASN A 34 44.48 15.38 41.68
C ASN A 34 44.95 16.59 42.52
N CYS A 35 45.22 17.70 41.86
CA CYS A 35 45.64 18.95 42.53
C CYS A 35 44.53 20.00 42.52
N ASP A 36 43.81 20.14 41.39
CA ASP A 36 42.81 21.16 41.17
C ASP A 36 41.37 20.72 41.55
N GLY A 37 41.16 19.42 41.79
CA GLY A 37 39.84 18.86 42.03
C GLY A 37 39.00 18.79 40.74
N ASP A 38 37.70 19.18 40.82
CA ASP A 38 36.81 19.16 39.65
C ASP A 38 37.25 20.21 38.61
N VAL A 39 37.52 19.77 37.40
CA VAL A 39 37.98 20.60 36.30
C VAL A 39 36.83 20.93 35.36
N THR A 40 36.51 22.21 35.20
CA THR A 40 35.35 22.67 34.40
C THR A 40 35.72 23.27 33.05
N ASN A 41 37.01 23.38 32.75
CA ASN A 41 37.52 23.96 31.50
C ASN A 41 37.53 22.89 30.37
N ILE A 42 36.34 22.34 30.11
CA ILE A 42 36.14 21.28 29.09
C ILE A 42 35.89 21.96 27.73
N ILE A 43 36.66 21.56 26.74
CA ILE A 43 36.52 22.02 25.36
C ILE A 43 35.94 20.90 24.51
N GLU A 44 34.82 21.17 23.88
CA GLU A 44 34.13 20.29 22.97
C GLU A 44 34.51 20.55 21.49
N VAL A 45 34.66 19.47 20.72
CA VAL A 45 34.61 19.49 19.27
C VAL A 45 33.45 18.63 18.84
N ALA A 46 32.33 19.29 18.53
CA ALA A 46 31.10 18.62 18.04
C ALA A 46 31.35 17.99 16.66
N GLY A 47 30.99 16.72 16.52
CA GLY A 47 31.10 16.01 15.26
C GLY A 47 29.91 16.31 14.35
N ALA A 48 30.16 16.41 13.05
CA ALA A 48 29.09 16.42 12.07
C ALA A 48 28.46 15.04 11.91
N PHE A 49 27.20 15.00 11.45
CA PHE A 49 26.55 13.74 11.08
C PHE A 49 27.29 13.07 9.92
N VAL A 50 27.61 11.81 10.10
CA VAL A 50 28.17 10.94 9.07
C VAL A 50 27.13 9.93 8.67
N PRO A 51 26.47 10.10 7.50
CA PRO A 51 25.40 9.21 7.08
C PRO A 51 25.91 7.82 6.73
N GLY A 52 25.03 6.82 6.87
CA GLY A 52 25.24 5.46 6.39
C GLY A 52 25.30 5.38 4.87
N MET A 53 25.91 4.33 4.35
CA MET A 53 26.09 4.16 2.89
C MET A 53 24.82 3.64 2.21
N ILE A 54 23.97 2.90 2.91
CA ILE A 54 22.76 2.26 2.38
C ILE A 54 21.53 3.07 2.78
N CYS A 55 21.45 3.46 4.04
CA CYS A 55 20.40 4.27 4.63
C CYS A 55 20.99 5.63 5.04
N PRO A 56 20.73 6.70 4.28
CA PRO A 56 21.30 8.02 4.58
C PRO A 56 20.75 8.66 5.88
N GLN A 57 19.61 8.18 6.35
CA GLN A 57 18.94 8.62 7.58
C GLN A 57 19.61 8.02 8.82
N GLU A 58 20.23 6.84 8.67
CA GLU A 58 21.09 6.25 9.68
C GLU A 58 22.48 6.84 9.62
N GLY A 59 23.20 6.78 10.73
CA GLY A 59 24.59 7.26 10.76
C GLY A 59 25.06 7.54 12.16
N THR A 60 26.12 8.35 12.29
CA THR A 60 26.71 8.66 13.57
C THR A 60 27.11 10.14 13.71
N TYR A 61 27.01 10.65 14.93
CA TYR A 61 27.75 11.80 15.39
C TYR A 61 28.89 11.32 16.29
N THR A 62 30.08 11.90 16.17
CA THR A 62 31.19 11.61 17.08
C THR A 62 31.66 12.92 17.71
N ASN A 63 31.25 13.17 18.95
CA ASN A 63 31.68 14.31 19.72
C ASN A 63 32.95 13.97 20.50
N THR A 64 33.85 14.92 20.63
CA THR A 64 35.10 14.74 21.38
C THR A 64 35.35 15.91 22.35
N TRP A 65 35.97 15.61 23.50
CA TRP A 65 36.29 16.61 24.51
C TRP A 65 37.75 16.44 24.97
N THR A 66 38.34 17.58 25.29
CA THR A 66 39.57 17.68 26.06
C THR A 66 39.36 18.64 27.23
N VAL A 67 40.14 18.48 28.30
CA VAL A 67 40.14 19.39 29.41
C VAL A 67 41.58 19.73 29.77
N THR A 68 41.81 20.99 30.16
CA THR A 68 43.12 21.50 30.55
C THR A 68 43.09 21.95 31.99
N ASP A 69 44.03 21.52 32.84
CA ASP A 69 44.16 21.96 34.22
C ASP A 69 44.73 23.38 34.34
N ALA A 70 44.80 23.91 35.55
CA ALA A 70 45.34 25.25 35.82
C ALA A 70 46.85 25.39 35.49
N CYS A 71 47.58 24.27 35.43
CA CYS A 71 48.98 24.23 35.09
C CYS A 71 49.26 24.07 33.60
N GLY A 72 48.20 23.91 32.79
CA GLY A 72 48.29 23.74 31.33
C GLY A 72 48.45 22.31 30.87
N ASN A 73 48.25 21.29 31.70
CA ASN A 73 48.28 19.90 31.28
C ASN A 73 46.93 19.52 30.64
N VAL A 74 46.98 18.87 29.48
CA VAL A 74 45.81 18.49 28.67
C VAL A 74 45.48 17.01 28.90
N SER A 75 44.19 16.68 29.05
CA SER A 75 43.72 15.32 29.18
C SER A 75 43.88 14.49 27.90
N ALA A 76 43.75 13.18 28.02
CA ALA A 76 43.38 12.34 26.88
C ALA A 76 42.01 12.77 26.32
N VAL A 77 41.78 12.56 25.02
CA VAL A 77 40.49 12.82 24.36
C VAL A 77 39.40 11.88 24.90
N TYR A 78 38.28 12.45 25.36
CA TYR A 78 37.04 11.71 25.59
C TYR A 78 36.23 11.70 24.30
N SER A 79 35.61 10.59 23.96
CA SER A 79 34.77 10.46 22.77
C SER A 79 33.40 9.92 23.13
N GLN A 80 32.36 10.48 22.53
CA GLN A 80 30.98 10.00 22.54
C GLN A 80 30.60 9.66 21.11
N VAL A 81 29.89 8.54 20.93
CA VAL A 81 29.26 8.14 19.68
C VAL A 81 27.76 8.14 19.85
N ILE A 82 27.05 8.95 19.08
CA ILE A 82 25.60 8.93 18.96
C ILE A 82 25.25 8.23 17.66
N THR A 83 24.66 7.05 17.75
CA THR A 83 24.22 6.25 16.60
C THR A 83 22.76 6.57 16.30
N ILE A 84 22.48 6.98 15.08
CA ILE A 84 21.13 7.19 14.58
C ILE A 84 20.71 5.97 13.80
N THR A 85 19.53 5.46 14.11
CA THR A 85 18.94 4.27 13.47
C THR A 85 17.55 4.58 12.95
N ASP A 86 17.11 3.85 11.95
CA ASP A 86 15.76 3.80 11.47
C ASP A 86 15.24 2.36 11.54
N ASN A 87 14.38 2.09 12.51
CA ASN A 87 13.79 0.78 12.74
C ASN A 87 12.27 0.79 12.57
N THR A 88 11.73 1.89 12.03
CA THR A 88 10.30 2.08 11.86
C THR A 88 9.92 1.78 10.41
N ALA A 89 8.99 0.87 10.22
CA ALA A 89 8.50 0.55 8.90
C ALA A 89 7.56 1.65 8.36
N PRO A 90 7.52 1.89 7.04
CA PRO A 90 6.59 2.80 6.41
C PRO A 90 5.13 2.48 6.73
N ALA A 91 4.32 3.50 6.88
CA ALA A 91 2.90 3.40 7.16
C ALA A 91 2.06 3.92 5.98
N TRP A 92 0.96 3.20 5.67
CA TRP A 92 0.02 3.64 4.63
C TRP A 92 -0.75 4.87 5.09
N THR A 93 -0.72 5.94 4.30
CA THR A 93 -1.58 7.13 4.50
C THR A 93 -2.92 6.97 3.80
N THR A 94 -2.99 6.11 2.76
CA THR A 94 -4.26 5.68 2.17
C THR A 94 -4.96 4.75 3.16
N MET A 95 -6.18 5.11 3.58
CA MET A 95 -6.97 4.30 4.52
C MET A 95 -7.31 2.94 3.92
N ALA A 96 -7.37 1.91 4.76
CA ALA A 96 -7.82 0.59 4.35
C ALA A 96 -9.23 0.65 3.73
N GLY A 97 -9.42 -0.02 2.59
CA GLY A 97 -10.66 -0.02 1.83
C GLY A 97 -10.92 1.25 0.98
N ALA A 98 -10.07 2.28 1.07
CA ALA A 98 -10.28 3.52 0.29
C ALA A 98 -10.13 3.32 -1.22
N LEU A 99 -9.46 2.26 -1.65
CA LEU A 99 -9.30 1.89 -3.06
C LEU A 99 -10.25 0.78 -3.48
N ASP A 100 -11.09 0.25 -2.58
CA ASP A 100 -12.06 -0.77 -2.93
C ASP A 100 -13.13 -0.19 -3.88
N ALA A 101 -13.58 -1.03 -4.81
CA ALA A 101 -14.60 -0.64 -5.78
C ALA A 101 -15.60 -1.77 -6.00
N THR A 102 -16.85 -1.40 -6.31
CA THR A 102 -17.87 -2.32 -6.83
C THR A 102 -18.33 -1.77 -8.18
N LEU A 103 -18.14 -2.54 -9.23
CA LEU A 103 -18.31 -2.10 -10.62
C LEU A 103 -19.12 -3.13 -11.40
N GLU A 104 -19.86 -2.63 -12.40
CA GLU A 104 -20.57 -3.48 -13.37
C GLU A 104 -19.56 -4.17 -14.28
N CYS A 105 -19.78 -5.44 -14.62
CA CYS A 105 -18.92 -6.23 -15.50
C CYS A 105 -18.65 -5.58 -16.86
N SER A 106 -19.61 -4.80 -17.36
CA SER A 106 -19.50 -4.07 -18.63
C SER A 106 -18.73 -2.74 -18.52
N ASP A 107 -18.41 -2.25 -17.31
CA ASP A 107 -17.64 -1.02 -17.08
C ASP A 107 -16.12 -1.27 -17.18
N ALA A 108 -15.65 -1.63 -18.35
CA ALA A 108 -14.24 -1.89 -18.59
C ALA A 108 -13.32 -0.70 -18.22
N ALA A 109 -13.82 0.54 -18.39
CA ALA A 109 -13.06 1.74 -18.07
C ALA A 109 -12.92 1.93 -16.55
N GLY A 110 -14.01 1.75 -15.80
CA GLY A 110 -14.01 1.82 -14.33
C GLY A 110 -13.12 0.72 -13.73
N ILE A 111 -13.19 -0.50 -14.26
CA ILE A 111 -12.35 -1.62 -13.82
C ILE A 111 -10.87 -1.30 -14.04
N ALA A 112 -10.50 -0.78 -15.22
CA ALA A 112 -9.12 -0.40 -15.51
C ALA A 112 -8.62 0.73 -14.59
N LEU A 113 -9.46 1.71 -14.27
CA LEU A 113 -9.12 2.78 -13.32
C LEU A 113 -8.93 2.25 -11.90
N ALA A 114 -9.80 1.35 -11.44
CA ALA A 114 -9.69 0.74 -10.12
C ALA A 114 -8.41 -0.10 -10.02
N GLN A 115 -8.07 -0.88 -11.05
CA GLN A 115 -6.83 -1.67 -11.11
C GLN A 115 -5.56 -0.82 -11.18
N ALA A 116 -5.64 0.40 -11.72
CA ALA A 116 -4.51 1.32 -11.79
C ALA A 116 -4.33 2.17 -10.52
N ALA A 117 -5.25 2.08 -9.55
CA ALA A 117 -5.17 2.84 -8.32
C ALA A 117 -4.06 2.30 -7.42
N MET A 118 -3.26 3.21 -6.86
CA MET A 118 -2.15 2.87 -5.98
C MET A 118 -2.30 3.54 -4.61
N PRO A 119 -2.03 2.84 -3.50
CA PRO A 119 -1.98 3.47 -2.19
C PRO A 119 -0.73 4.33 -2.02
N VAL A 120 -0.77 5.23 -1.05
CA VAL A 120 0.34 6.13 -0.68
C VAL A 120 0.80 5.80 0.73
N ALA A 121 2.12 5.83 0.95
CA ALA A 121 2.73 5.58 2.24
C ALA A 121 3.72 6.70 2.61
N THR A 122 3.95 6.85 3.91
CA THR A 122 4.98 7.73 4.47
C THR A 122 5.77 6.99 5.54
N ASP A 123 6.98 7.45 5.73
CA ASP A 123 7.86 7.00 6.80
C ASP A 123 8.28 8.17 7.69
N ASN A 124 8.65 7.88 8.94
CA ASN A 124 9.01 8.88 9.95
C ASN A 124 10.41 9.50 9.70
N CYS A 125 11.27 8.83 8.94
CA CYS A 125 12.62 9.26 8.62
C CYS A 125 12.78 9.65 7.15
N ASP A 126 12.18 8.88 6.25
CA ASP A 126 12.26 9.07 4.80
C ASP A 126 11.20 10.02 4.24
N GLY A 127 10.11 10.26 4.98
CA GLY A 127 8.96 11.02 4.47
C GLY A 127 8.16 10.22 3.45
N ASP A 128 7.96 10.73 2.24
CA ASP A 128 7.22 10.05 1.18
C ASP A 128 8.04 8.88 0.61
N VAL A 129 7.51 7.66 0.68
CA VAL A 129 8.18 6.44 0.25
C VAL A 129 7.64 5.97 -1.09
N ALA A 130 8.50 5.79 -2.08
CA ALA A 130 8.13 5.48 -3.46
C ALA A 130 8.38 4.01 -3.89
N ASN A 131 9.06 3.20 -3.09
CA ASN A 131 9.38 1.80 -3.41
C ASN A 131 8.20 0.86 -3.14
N ILE A 132 7.03 1.18 -3.71
CA ILE A 132 5.82 0.40 -3.58
C ILE A 132 5.87 -0.77 -4.56
N VAL A 133 5.69 -1.99 -4.05
CA VAL A 133 5.64 -3.22 -4.83
C VAL A 133 4.21 -3.74 -4.82
N GLU A 134 3.64 -3.88 -6.01
CA GLU A 134 2.31 -4.44 -6.22
C GLU A 134 2.37 -5.94 -6.54
N VAL A 135 1.42 -6.68 -5.99
CA VAL A 135 1.04 -8.02 -6.45
C VAL A 135 -0.40 -7.94 -6.92
N ALA A 136 -0.58 -7.79 -8.24
CA ALA A 136 -1.88 -7.74 -8.86
C ALA A 136 -2.56 -9.12 -8.77
N GLY A 137 -3.79 -9.14 -8.25
CA GLY A 137 -4.62 -10.35 -8.17
C GLY A 137 -5.26 -10.70 -9.50
N ALA A 138 -5.32 -11.99 -9.82
CA ALA A 138 -6.13 -12.46 -10.93
C ALA A 138 -7.63 -12.37 -10.60
N PHE A 139 -8.48 -12.27 -11.63
CA PHE A 139 -9.93 -12.36 -11.45
C PHE A 139 -10.32 -13.72 -10.86
N VAL A 140 -11.08 -13.70 -9.79
CA VAL A 140 -11.65 -14.89 -9.17
C VAL A 140 -13.16 -14.85 -9.44
N PRO A 141 -13.67 -15.67 -10.38
CA PRO A 141 -15.08 -15.66 -10.74
C PRO A 141 -15.97 -16.20 -9.65
N GLY A 142 -17.22 -15.74 -9.63
CA GLY A 142 -18.29 -16.26 -8.77
C GLY A 142 -18.66 -17.69 -9.14
N MET A 143 -19.25 -18.41 -8.20
CA MET A 143 -19.64 -19.81 -8.40
C MET A 143 -20.91 -19.96 -9.25
N THR A 144 -21.78 -18.95 -9.27
CA THR A 144 -23.08 -19.00 -9.92
C THR A 144 -23.09 -18.14 -11.20
N CYS A 145 -22.41 -17.03 -11.18
CA CYS A 145 -22.25 -16.09 -12.29
C CYS A 145 -20.75 -15.89 -12.53
N PRO A 146 -20.19 -16.46 -13.61
CA PRO A 146 -18.74 -16.37 -13.90
C PRO A 146 -18.26 -14.96 -14.23
N GLU A 147 -19.15 -14.09 -14.68
CA GLU A 147 -18.89 -12.69 -15.03
C GLU A 147 -18.80 -11.79 -13.77
N GLU A 148 -19.42 -12.22 -12.68
CA GLU A 148 -19.23 -11.65 -11.36
C GLU A 148 -18.00 -12.24 -10.67
N GLY A 149 -17.40 -11.48 -9.76
CA GLY A 149 -16.24 -11.98 -9.03
C GLY A 149 -15.42 -10.87 -8.39
N THR A 150 -14.16 -11.17 -8.09
CA THR A 150 -13.29 -10.20 -7.43
C THR A 150 -11.88 -10.23 -7.99
N TYR A 151 -11.24 -9.04 -7.99
CA TYR A 151 -9.78 -8.91 -7.99
C TYR A 151 -9.33 -8.53 -6.58
N THR A 152 -8.22 -9.10 -6.12
CA THR A 152 -7.61 -8.73 -4.83
C THR A 152 -6.16 -8.33 -5.10
N ASN A 153 -5.89 -7.03 -5.10
CA ASN A 153 -4.56 -6.48 -5.27
C ASN A 153 -3.94 -6.22 -3.89
N THR A 154 -2.63 -6.44 -3.78
CA THR A 154 -1.89 -6.19 -2.54
C THR A 154 -0.63 -5.40 -2.82
N TRP A 155 -0.23 -4.57 -1.84
CA TRP A 155 1.00 -3.78 -1.93
C TRP A 155 1.79 -3.86 -0.63
N THR A 156 3.10 -3.82 -0.78
CA THR A 156 4.06 -3.54 0.29
C THR A 156 4.97 -2.40 -0.16
N VAL A 157 5.53 -1.70 0.80
CA VAL A 157 6.52 -0.66 0.54
C VAL A 157 7.71 -0.85 1.47
N THR A 158 8.91 -0.57 0.96
CA THR A 158 10.16 -0.68 1.71
C THR A 158 10.83 0.69 1.72
N ASP A 159 11.26 1.15 2.91
CA ASP A 159 12.04 2.37 3.05
C ASP A 159 13.49 2.23 2.58
N ALA A 160 14.29 3.29 2.72
CA ALA A 160 15.71 3.27 2.35
C ALA A 160 16.57 2.41 3.29
N CYS A 161 16.10 2.16 4.50
CA CYS A 161 16.79 1.37 5.54
C CYS A 161 16.44 -0.13 5.48
N GLY A 162 15.43 -0.51 4.70
CA GLY A 162 15.02 -1.89 4.48
C GLY A 162 13.86 -2.35 5.36
N ASN A 163 13.20 -1.44 6.10
CA ASN A 163 12.00 -1.77 6.85
C ASN A 163 10.80 -1.88 5.90
N ILE A 164 9.95 -2.90 6.09
CA ILE A 164 8.85 -3.24 5.20
C ILE A 164 7.52 -2.97 5.90
N SER A 165 6.61 -2.28 5.19
CA SER A 165 5.26 -1.99 5.68
C SER A 165 4.40 -3.23 5.90
N GLU A 166 3.30 -3.05 6.62
CA GLU A 166 2.17 -3.97 6.55
C GLU A 166 1.60 -4.03 5.12
N VAL A 167 0.95 -5.16 4.78
CA VAL A 167 0.32 -5.35 3.46
C VAL A 167 -0.92 -4.45 3.35
N TYR A 168 -0.97 -3.61 2.32
CA TYR A 168 -2.21 -2.94 1.90
C TYR A 168 -2.98 -3.85 0.96
N THR A 169 -4.30 -3.94 1.13
CA THR A 169 -5.17 -4.77 0.29
C THR A 169 -6.28 -3.91 -0.31
N GLN A 170 -6.52 -4.09 -1.61
CA GLN A 170 -7.68 -3.58 -2.34
C GLN A 170 -8.52 -4.75 -2.83
N VAL A 171 -9.84 -4.63 -2.73
CA VAL A 171 -10.80 -5.57 -3.32
C VAL A 171 -11.64 -4.83 -4.36
N ILE A 172 -11.59 -5.28 -5.61
CA ILE A 172 -12.46 -4.81 -6.68
C ILE A 172 -13.51 -5.89 -6.92
N THR A 173 -14.77 -5.60 -6.60
CA THR A 173 -15.90 -6.49 -6.81
C THR A 173 -16.57 -6.19 -8.15
N ILE A 174 -16.73 -7.19 -8.97
CA ILE A 174 -17.44 -7.10 -10.26
C ILE A 174 -18.82 -7.71 -10.06
N THR A 175 -19.85 -6.99 -10.47
CA THR A 175 -21.25 -7.40 -10.37
C THR A 175 -21.94 -7.29 -11.72
N ASP A 176 -22.97 -8.10 -11.91
CA ASP A 176 -23.92 -7.98 -13.03
C ASP A 176 -25.31 -7.68 -12.44
N ASN A 177 -25.78 -6.47 -12.63
CA ASN A 177 -27.08 -6.00 -12.14
C ASN A 177 -28.05 -5.66 -13.28
N THR A 178 -27.64 -5.91 -14.52
CA THR A 178 -28.40 -5.53 -15.71
C THR A 178 -29.14 -6.77 -16.27
N PRO A 179 -30.46 -6.77 -16.31
CA PRO A 179 -31.20 -7.91 -16.87
C PRO A 179 -31.04 -7.98 -18.39
N PRO A 180 -31.09 -9.20 -18.98
CA PRO A 180 -31.03 -9.40 -20.43
C PRO A 180 -32.13 -8.64 -21.19
N THR A 181 -31.82 -8.21 -22.39
CA THR A 181 -32.74 -7.51 -23.28
C THR A 181 -32.98 -8.29 -24.57
N TRP A 182 -34.24 -8.27 -25.05
CA TRP A 182 -34.59 -8.92 -26.30
C TRP A 182 -34.00 -8.17 -27.49
N THR A 183 -33.23 -8.86 -28.33
CA THR A 183 -32.78 -8.35 -29.64
C THR A 183 -33.77 -8.69 -30.74
N THR A 184 -34.57 -9.74 -30.56
CA THR A 184 -35.69 -10.01 -31.45
C THR A 184 -36.82 -9.02 -31.19
N MET A 185 -37.17 -8.21 -32.17
CA MET A 185 -38.22 -7.21 -32.08
C MET A 185 -39.58 -7.83 -31.76
N ALA A 186 -40.41 -7.16 -31.00
CA ALA A 186 -41.79 -7.60 -30.72
C ALA A 186 -42.56 -7.79 -32.02
N GLY A 187 -43.18 -8.98 -32.19
CA GLY A 187 -43.92 -9.35 -33.40
C GLY A 187 -43.08 -9.92 -34.54
N ALA A 188 -41.75 -9.94 -34.47
CA ALA A 188 -40.90 -10.47 -35.53
C ALA A 188 -41.10 -11.99 -35.76
N LEU A 189 -41.60 -12.71 -34.77
CA LEU A 189 -41.92 -14.14 -34.84
C LEU A 189 -43.40 -14.39 -35.16
N ASN A 190 -44.23 -13.36 -35.30
CA ASN A 190 -45.63 -13.57 -35.69
C ASN A 190 -45.72 -14.11 -37.14
N ALA A 191 -46.56 -15.11 -37.33
CA ALA A 191 -46.82 -15.70 -38.66
C ALA A 191 -48.32 -15.83 -38.88
N THR A 192 -48.74 -15.63 -40.13
CA THR A 192 -50.08 -15.94 -40.59
C THR A 192 -49.95 -17.09 -41.61
N LEU A 193 -50.51 -18.26 -41.29
CA LEU A 193 -50.31 -19.46 -42.06
C LEU A 193 -51.66 -20.14 -42.38
N GLU A 194 -51.71 -20.84 -43.50
CA GLU A 194 -52.84 -21.69 -43.86
C GLU A 194 -52.91 -22.91 -42.90
N CYS A 195 -54.10 -23.33 -42.53
CA CYS A 195 -54.29 -24.45 -41.63
C CYS A 195 -53.78 -25.80 -42.20
N SER A 196 -53.59 -25.90 -43.49
CA SER A 196 -53.02 -27.04 -44.23
C SER A 196 -51.50 -27.05 -44.30
N ASP A 197 -50.83 -25.94 -43.94
CA ASP A 197 -49.37 -25.80 -43.96
C ASP A 197 -48.74 -26.30 -42.66
N ALA A 198 -48.76 -27.62 -42.46
CA ALA A 198 -48.23 -28.26 -41.23
C ALA A 198 -46.73 -27.97 -41.03
N ALA A 199 -45.95 -27.82 -42.13
CA ALA A 199 -44.53 -27.55 -42.05
C ALA A 199 -44.23 -26.10 -41.61
N GLY A 200 -44.97 -25.14 -42.17
CA GLY A 200 -44.88 -23.73 -41.77
C GLY A 200 -45.30 -23.51 -40.31
N ILE A 201 -46.36 -24.21 -39.86
CA ILE A 201 -46.82 -24.16 -38.49
C ILE A 201 -45.74 -24.70 -37.52
N ALA A 202 -45.11 -25.82 -37.86
CA ALA A 202 -44.06 -26.42 -37.03
C ALA A 202 -42.80 -25.48 -36.96
N LEU A 203 -42.43 -24.84 -38.06
CA LEU A 203 -41.33 -23.86 -38.08
C LEU A 203 -41.64 -22.62 -37.24
N ALA A 204 -42.85 -22.09 -37.36
CA ALA A 204 -43.26 -20.92 -36.57
C ALA A 204 -43.30 -21.24 -35.04
N GLN A 205 -43.73 -22.45 -34.70
CA GLN A 205 -43.72 -22.92 -33.29
C GLN A 205 -42.31 -23.20 -32.76
N ALA A 206 -41.35 -23.52 -33.61
CA ALA A 206 -39.97 -23.76 -33.22
C ALA A 206 -39.11 -22.47 -33.18
N ALA A 207 -39.68 -21.35 -33.62
CA ALA A 207 -38.94 -20.09 -33.65
C ALA A 207 -38.75 -19.53 -32.23
N ILE A 208 -37.51 -19.34 -31.84
CA ILE A 208 -37.12 -18.84 -30.50
C ILE A 208 -36.61 -17.41 -30.64
N PRO A 209 -37.05 -16.45 -29.80
CA PRO A 209 -36.48 -15.12 -29.78
C PRO A 209 -35.04 -15.14 -29.28
N VAL A 210 -34.27 -14.09 -29.56
CA VAL A 210 -32.89 -13.91 -29.10
C VAL A 210 -32.86 -12.76 -28.11
N ALA A 211 -32.11 -12.93 -27.04
CA ALA A 211 -31.82 -11.91 -26.06
C ALA A 211 -30.30 -11.78 -25.87
N THR A 212 -29.88 -10.60 -25.51
CA THR A 212 -28.49 -10.33 -25.16
C THR A 212 -28.41 -9.63 -23.81
N ASP A 213 -27.31 -9.84 -23.17
CA ASP A 213 -26.92 -9.20 -21.91
C ASP A 213 -25.60 -8.46 -22.09
N ASN A 214 -25.36 -7.43 -21.25
CA ASN A 214 -24.15 -6.61 -21.32
C ASN A 214 -22.90 -7.34 -20.80
N CYS A 215 -23.07 -8.38 -20.01
CA CYS A 215 -22.00 -9.19 -19.43
C CYS A 215 -21.89 -10.58 -20.07
N ASP A 216 -23.01 -11.26 -20.22
CA ASP A 216 -23.10 -12.62 -20.75
C ASP A 216 -23.07 -12.69 -22.30
N GLY A 217 -23.36 -11.59 -22.96
CA GLY A 217 -23.56 -11.58 -24.41
C GLY A 217 -24.87 -12.26 -24.84
N ASP A 218 -24.79 -13.31 -25.65
CA ASP A 218 -25.97 -14.07 -26.12
C ASP A 218 -26.51 -14.97 -24.99
N VAL A 219 -27.77 -14.75 -24.58
CA VAL A 219 -28.42 -15.47 -23.48
C VAL A 219 -29.15 -16.70 -24.02
N ALA A 220 -28.76 -17.88 -23.58
CA ALA A 220 -29.30 -19.16 -24.04
C ALA A 220 -30.44 -19.72 -23.15
N ASN A 221 -30.64 -19.22 -21.94
CA ASN A 221 -31.62 -19.74 -20.96
C ASN A 221 -33.01 -19.12 -21.19
N ILE A 222 -33.52 -19.20 -22.41
CA ILE A 222 -34.85 -18.68 -22.75
C ILE A 222 -35.90 -19.73 -22.38
N VAL A 223 -36.84 -19.34 -21.52
CA VAL A 223 -37.95 -20.18 -21.11
C VAL A 223 -39.19 -19.81 -21.92
N GLU A 224 -39.68 -20.74 -22.72
CA GLU A 224 -40.95 -20.63 -23.46
C GLU A 224 -42.12 -21.09 -22.60
N VAL A 225 -43.20 -20.32 -22.61
CA VAL A 225 -44.51 -20.76 -22.14
C VAL A 225 -45.42 -20.92 -23.36
N ALA A 226 -45.58 -22.17 -23.84
CA ALA A 226 -46.39 -22.49 -25.01
C ALA A 226 -47.86 -22.14 -24.75
N GLY A 227 -48.45 -21.36 -25.63
CA GLY A 227 -49.85 -21.06 -25.64
C GLY A 227 -50.72 -22.19 -26.25
N ALA A 228 -51.93 -22.38 -25.74
CA ALA A 228 -52.90 -23.30 -26.37
C ALA A 228 -53.55 -22.67 -27.61
N PHE A 229 -53.86 -23.51 -28.62
CA PHE A 229 -54.64 -23.05 -29.77
C PHE A 229 -56.04 -22.62 -29.33
N VAL A 230 -56.41 -21.40 -29.69
CA VAL A 230 -57.77 -20.85 -29.49
C VAL A 230 -58.47 -20.78 -30.84
N PRO A 231 -59.52 -21.60 -31.09
CA PRO A 231 -60.29 -21.54 -32.32
C PRO A 231 -61.07 -20.22 -32.40
N GLY A 232 -61.09 -19.60 -33.59
CA GLY A 232 -61.83 -18.35 -33.87
C GLY A 232 -63.29 -18.62 -34.22
#